data_ff450eac4164b2c2079a3f3c5d49d1b3
#
_entry.id   ff450eac4164b2c2079a3f3c5d49d1b3
#
_cell.length_a   1.000
_cell.length_b   1.000
_cell.length_c   1.000
_cell.angle_alpha   90.00
_cell.angle_beta   90.00
_cell.angle_gamma   90.00
#
_symmetry.space_group_name_H-M   'P 1'
#
loop_
_entity.id
_entity.type
_entity.pdbx_description
1 polymer ?
#
loop_
_entity_poly.entity_id
_entity_poly.type
_entity_poly.pdbx_seq_one_letter_code
_entity_poly.pdbx_strand_id
1 'polypeptide(L)'
;MTRRIESHEIAGPEGRLEALLEEPHDRDPWCAAVVCHPHPQHGGTLHNKVVYRLARGLRRAGLAVLRFNYRGVGRSQGEYGNLEGEIEDARAALEWLRTRHPGLPHALAGFSFGARVITRLGCETGGARFLLAAGFPTAMGAAEYLERCATPKVFVQSTHDQYGPRAELEAAFARWAAPKRIVWIEAADHFFAGGLEALEERVTAVAAEL
;
A
#
# COMPACT_ATOMS: atom_id res chain seq x y z
N MET A 1 9.22 -20.78 15.00
CA MET A 1 9.00 -21.03 13.56
C MET A 1 9.61 -19.88 12.76
N THR A 2 10.44 -20.19 11.78
CA THR A 2 11.25 -19.20 11.03
C THR A 2 10.35 -18.45 10.04
N ARG A 3 10.36 -17.12 10.11
CA ARG A 3 9.66 -16.23 9.17
C ARG A 3 10.16 -16.52 7.74
N ARG A 4 9.27 -16.86 6.82
CA ARG A 4 9.62 -17.07 5.42
C ARG A 4 9.54 -15.74 4.69
N ILE A 5 10.70 -15.22 4.32
CA ILE A 5 10.82 -14.03 3.45
C ILE A 5 11.64 -14.50 2.24
N GLU A 6 11.08 -14.33 1.07
CA GLU A 6 11.72 -14.68 -0.19
C GLU A 6 12.06 -13.40 -0.97
N SER A 7 13.32 -13.29 -1.41
CA SER A 7 13.75 -12.22 -2.31
C SER A 7 13.45 -12.62 -3.75
N HIS A 8 12.88 -11.70 -4.51
CA HIS A 8 12.54 -11.88 -5.91
C HIS A 8 12.99 -10.70 -6.76
N GLU A 9 13.16 -10.97 -8.04
CA GLU A 9 13.29 -9.98 -9.10
C GLU A 9 12.05 -10.11 -10.00
N ILE A 10 11.31 -9.01 -10.15
CA ILE A 10 10.10 -8.95 -10.97
C ILE A 10 10.44 -8.23 -12.26
N ALA A 11 9.97 -8.74 -13.39
CA ALA A 11 10.06 -8.02 -14.66
C ALA A 11 9.11 -6.80 -14.61
N GLY A 12 9.68 -5.62 -14.52
CA GLY A 12 8.97 -4.35 -14.60
C GLY A 12 9.05 -3.71 -15.99
N PRO A 13 8.32 -2.60 -16.22
CA PRO A 13 8.28 -1.94 -17.54
C PRO A 13 9.63 -1.38 -17.99
N GLU A 14 10.49 -0.96 -17.07
CA GLU A 14 11.82 -0.39 -17.35
C GLU A 14 12.97 -1.26 -16.81
N GLY A 15 12.73 -2.55 -16.62
CA GLY A 15 13.72 -3.49 -16.13
C GLY A 15 13.32 -4.18 -14.85
N ARG A 16 14.29 -4.76 -14.13
CA ARG A 16 14.02 -5.51 -12.91
C ARG A 16 13.53 -4.62 -11.78
N LEU A 17 12.55 -5.14 -11.03
CA LEU A 17 12.11 -4.57 -9.74
C LEU A 17 12.52 -5.52 -8.61
N GLU A 18 13.19 -4.98 -7.61
CA GLU A 18 13.55 -5.69 -6.37
C GLU A 18 12.30 -5.90 -5.50
N ALA A 19 12.07 -7.13 -5.04
CA ALA A 19 10.89 -7.45 -4.26
C ALA A 19 11.15 -8.45 -3.13
N LEU A 20 10.30 -8.40 -2.10
CA LEU A 20 10.25 -9.33 -0.98
C LEU A 20 8.82 -9.87 -0.84
N LEU A 21 8.68 -11.20 -0.92
CA LEU A 21 7.42 -11.90 -0.64
C LEU A 21 7.45 -12.44 0.79
N GLU A 22 6.40 -12.19 1.54
CA GLU A 22 6.18 -12.68 2.90
C GLU A 22 4.83 -13.40 2.98
N GLU A 23 4.83 -14.64 3.44
CA GLU A 23 3.62 -15.43 3.59
C GLU A 23 3.29 -15.71 5.07
N PRO A 24 2.01 -15.98 5.43
CA PRO A 24 1.67 -16.51 6.75
C PRO A 24 2.42 -17.80 7.06
N HIS A 25 2.70 -18.06 8.34
CA HIS A 25 3.44 -19.27 8.74
C HIS A 25 2.55 -20.46 9.10
N ASP A 26 1.34 -20.16 9.52
CA ASP A 26 0.45 -21.07 10.24
C ASP A 26 -0.79 -21.48 9.40
N ARG A 27 -0.91 -20.90 8.23
CA ARG A 27 -2.05 -21.11 7.34
C ARG A 27 -1.73 -20.74 5.90
N ASP A 28 -2.52 -21.25 4.97
CA ASP A 28 -2.50 -20.77 3.58
C ASP A 28 -3.08 -19.35 3.51
N PRO A 29 -2.54 -18.49 2.64
CA PRO A 29 -3.06 -17.14 2.48
C PRO A 29 -4.46 -17.18 1.85
N TRP A 30 -5.36 -16.35 2.37
CA TRP A 30 -6.71 -16.21 1.81
C TRP A 30 -6.80 -15.06 0.78
N CYS A 31 -5.81 -14.17 0.76
CA CYS A 31 -5.71 -13.04 -0.14
C CYS A 31 -4.22 -12.72 -0.37
N ALA A 32 -3.89 -12.09 -1.49
CA ALA A 32 -2.54 -11.63 -1.79
C ALA A 32 -2.51 -10.10 -1.92
N ALA A 33 -1.52 -9.42 -1.33
CA ALA A 33 -1.44 -7.96 -1.29
C ALA A 33 -0.11 -7.43 -1.79
N VAL A 34 -0.15 -6.41 -2.64
CA VAL A 34 1.02 -5.57 -2.98
C VAL A 34 1.08 -4.39 -2.04
N VAL A 35 2.26 -4.08 -1.50
CA VAL A 35 2.50 -2.93 -0.62
C VAL A 35 3.51 -1.97 -1.25
N CYS A 36 3.06 -0.76 -1.53
CA CYS A 36 3.79 0.31 -2.18
C CYS A 36 4.42 1.27 -1.16
N HIS A 37 5.71 1.61 -1.38
CA HIS A 37 6.49 2.47 -0.49
C HIS A 37 6.27 3.98 -0.75
N PRO A 38 6.71 4.88 0.18
CA PRO A 38 6.59 6.32 0.00
C PRO A 38 7.50 6.84 -1.11
N HIS A 39 7.52 8.17 -1.29
CA HIS A 39 8.16 8.83 -2.44
C HIS A 39 9.60 8.37 -2.67
N PRO A 40 9.92 7.85 -3.87
CA PRO A 40 11.22 7.27 -4.18
C PRO A 40 12.37 8.27 -4.04
N GLN A 41 12.18 9.51 -4.47
CA GLN A 41 13.20 10.55 -4.39
C GLN A 41 13.38 11.16 -2.98
N HIS A 42 12.52 10.78 -2.02
CA HIS A 42 12.61 11.21 -0.62
C HIS A 42 12.98 10.05 0.32
N GLY A 43 13.78 9.10 -0.16
CA GLY A 43 14.28 7.97 0.63
C GLY A 43 13.26 6.86 0.84
N GLY A 44 12.18 6.83 0.07
CA GLY A 44 11.22 5.74 0.08
C GLY A 44 11.84 4.44 -0.44
N THR A 45 11.63 3.35 0.31
CA THR A 45 12.05 1.99 -0.07
C THR A 45 11.08 0.96 0.50
N LEU A 46 11.14 -0.26 0.01
CA LEU A 46 10.41 -1.42 0.56
C LEU A 46 10.76 -1.72 2.03
N HIS A 47 11.87 -1.16 2.56
CA HIS A 47 12.30 -1.29 3.95
C HIS A 47 11.78 -0.16 4.87
N ASN A 48 11.05 0.82 4.34
CA ASN A 48 10.49 1.90 5.15
C ASN A 48 9.70 1.34 6.35
N LYS A 49 9.85 1.94 7.52
CA LYS A 49 9.26 1.44 8.78
C LYS A 49 7.73 1.32 8.73
N VAL A 50 7.04 2.25 8.06
CA VAL A 50 5.57 2.21 7.91
C VAL A 50 5.18 1.09 6.95
N VAL A 51 5.88 0.95 5.80
CA VAL A 51 5.69 -0.15 4.83
C VAL A 51 5.88 -1.51 5.49
N TYR A 52 6.90 -1.64 6.33
CA TYR A 52 7.13 -2.85 7.12
C TYR A 52 5.96 -3.18 8.05
N ARG A 53 5.41 -2.17 8.77
CA ARG A 53 4.27 -2.37 9.67
C ARG A 53 2.99 -2.70 8.91
N LEU A 54 2.74 -2.08 7.76
CA LEU A 54 1.63 -2.44 6.87
C LEU A 54 1.73 -3.91 6.44
N ALA A 55 2.89 -4.29 5.90
CA ALA A 55 3.13 -5.66 5.44
C ALA A 55 2.96 -6.69 6.57
N ARG A 56 3.50 -6.39 7.75
CA ARG A 56 3.38 -7.25 8.92
C ARG A 56 1.94 -7.39 9.39
N GLY A 57 1.17 -6.30 9.42
CA GLY A 57 -0.25 -6.32 9.80
C GLY A 57 -1.09 -7.14 8.83
N LEU A 58 -0.91 -6.94 7.52
CA LEU A 58 -1.59 -7.72 6.48
C LEU A 58 -1.24 -9.21 6.57
N ARG A 59 0.05 -9.54 6.74
CA ARG A 59 0.48 -10.93 6.90
C ARG A 59 -0.11 -11.58 8.16
N ARG A 60 -0.20 -10.85 9.28
CA ARG A 60 -0.87 -11.34 10.51
C ARG A 60 -2.36 -11.59 10.31
N ALA A 61 -2.99 -10.83 9.43
CA ALA A 61 -4.38 -11.06 9.01
C ALA A 61 -4.52 -12.25 8.04
N GLY A 62 -3.42 -12.89 7.64
CA GLY A 62 -3.43 -14.09 6.78
C GLY A 62 -3.26 -13.81 5.29
N LEU A 63 -2.68 -12.68 4.91
CA LEU A 63 -2.40 -12.37 3.52
C LEU A 63 -0.96 -12.75 3.13
N ALA A 64 -0.75 -13.20 1.88
CA ALA A 64 0.56 -13.17 1.25
C ALA A 64 0.87 -11.73 0.85
N VAL A 65 2.05 -11.22 1.20
CA VAL A 65 2.38 -9.80 1.06
C VAL A 65 3.65 -9.61 0.25
N LEU A 66 3.54 -8.89 -0.86
CA LEU A 66 4.64 -8.48 -1.72
C LEU A 66 4.97 -7.01 -1.46
N ARG A 67 6.19 -6.73 -1.00
CA ARG A 67 6.78 -5.38 -0.99
C ARG A 67 7.81 -5.31 -2.10
N PHE A 68 7.88 -4.22 -2.81
CA PHE A 68 8.86 -4.02 -3.88
C PHE A 68 9.42 -2.60 -3.88
N ASN A 69 10.56 -2.42 -4.52
CA ASN A 69 11.12 -1.11 -4.81
C ASN A 69 10.68 -0.65 -6.20
N TYR A 70 10.17 0.58 -6.30
CA TYR A 70 9.92 1.21 -7.60
C TYR A 70 11.18 1.32 -8.43
N ARG A 71 11.02 1.60 -9.72
CA ARG A 71 12.11 1.92 -10.64
C ARG A 71 13.08 2.94 -10.03
N GLY A 72 14.39 2.77 -10.25
CA GLY A 72 15.43 3.64 -9.75
C GLY A 72 15.70 3.56 -8.24
N VAL A 73 15.03 2.67 -7.49
CA VAL A 73 15.19 2.53 -6.03
C VAL A 73 15.88 1.20 -5.69
N GLY A 74 16.89 1.24 -4.82
CA GLY A 74 17.60 0.05 -4.36
C GLY A 74 18.26 -0.70 -5.52
N ARG A 75 17.87 -1.97 -5.74
CA ARG A 75 18.33 -2.78 -6.85
C ARG A 75 17.39 -2.79 -8.06
N SER A 76 16.30 -2.03 -8.02
CA SER A 76 15.41 -1.84 -9.15
C SER A 76 16.05 -0.98 -10.23
N GLN A 77 15.85 -1.37 -11.49
CA GLN A 77 16.33 -0.64 -12.67
C GLN A 77 15.37 0.51 -13.04
N GLY A 78 15.77 1.33 -14.00
CA GLY A 78 14.99 2.46 -14.50
C GLY A 78 15.20 3.75 -13.69
N GLU A 79 14.38 4.75 -13.98
CA GLU A 79 14.42 6.07 -13.37
C GLU A 79 13.03 6.50 -12.92
N TYR A 80 12.95 7.47 -11.99
CA TYR A 80 11.70 8.00 -11.45
C TYR A 80 10.72 8.45 -12.55
N GLY A 81 9.52 7.89 -12.55
CA GLY A 81 8.51 8.02 -13.60
C GLY A 81 7.37 9.00 -13.31
N ASN A 82 7.56 9.97 -12.37
CA ASN A 82 6.60 11.03 -12.04
C ASN A 82 5.18 10.52 -11.72
N LEU A 83 5.08 9.50 -10.89
CA LEU A 83 3.88 8.79 -10.46
C LEU A 83 3.37 7.77 -11.49
N GLU A 84 3.25 8.12 -12.76
CA GLU A 84 2.69 7.21 -13.77
C GLU A 84 3.59 5.98 -13.96
N GLY A 85 4.91 6.16 -13.96
CA GLY A 85 5.86 5.06 -14.00
C GLY A 85 5.76 4.12 -12.81
N GLU A 86 5.59 4.66 -11.61
CA GLU A 86 5.44 3.88 -10.38
C GLU A 86 4.09 3.15 -10.30
N ILE A 87 3.05 3.68 -10.94
CA ILE A 87 1.76 2.97 -11.13
C ILE A 87 1.95 1.74 -12.02
N GLU A 88 2.70 1.87 -13.12
CA GLU A 88 3.01 0.74 -14.01
C GLU A 88 3.91 -0.31 -13.31
N ASP A 89 4.85 0.10 -12.47
CA ASP A 89 5.64 -0.83 -11.65
C ASP A 89 4.74 -1.60 -10.65
N ALA A 90 3.80 -0.90 -10.01
CA ALA A 90 2.84 -1.54 -9.11
C ALA A 90 1.90 -2.50 -9.85
N ARG A 91 1.54 -2.18 -11.09
CA ARG A 91 0.77 -3.06 -11.97
C ARG A 91 1.55 -4.33 -12.29
N ALA A 92 2.82 -4.22 -12.66
CA ALA A 92 3.69 -5.36 -12.92
C ALA A 92 3.87 -6.24 -11.67
N ALA A 93 4.05 -5.63 -10.50
CA ALA A 93 4.14 -6.32 -9.22
C ALA A 93 2.83 -7.08 -8.89
N LEU A 94 1.67 -6.48 -9.17
CA LEU A 94 0.37 -7.11 -8.98
C LEU A 94 0.17 -8.30 -9.92
N GLU A 95 0.52 -8.17 -11.19
CA GLU A 95 0.42 -9.27 -12.16
C GLU A 95 1.34 -10.44 -11.78
N TRP A 96 2.58 -10.14 -11.35
CA TRP A 96 3.49 -11.16 -10.84
C TRP A 96 2.89 -11.90 -9.62
N LEU A 97 2.32 -11.16 -8.67
CA LEU A 97 1.71 -11.74 -7.48
C LEU A 97 0.49 -12.61 -7.81
N ARG A 98 -0.33 -12.20 -8.78
CA ARG A 98 -1.47 -12.99 -9.29
C ARG A 98 -1.01 -14.31 -9.92
N THR A 99 0.08 -14.29 -10.66
CA THR A 99 0.68 -15.51 -11.25
C THR A 99 1.21 -16.44 -10.15
N ARG A 100 1.77 -15.89 -9.09
CA ARG A 100 2.31 -16.64 -7.94
C ARG A 100 1.22 -17.25 -7.07
N HIS A 101 0.05 -16.59 -6.97
CA HIS A 101 -1.11 -17.02 -6.20
C HIS A 101 -2.39 -17.04 -7.06
N PRO A 102 -2.49 -17.97 -8.01
CA PRO A 102 -3.63 -18.04 -8.93
C PRO A 102 -4.91 -18.34 -8.15
N GLY A 103 -5.96 -17.58 -8.45
CA GLY A 103 -7.28 -17.76 -7.82
C GLY A 103 -7.47 -17.06 -6.48
N LEU A 104 -6.43 -16.51 -5.84
CA LEU A 104 -6.63 -15.72 -4.63
C LEU A 104 -7.16 -14.31 -4.99
N PRO A 105 -8.08 -13.77 -4.17
CA PRO A 105 -8.38 -12.35 -4.19
C PRO A 105 -7.10 -11.53 -3.99
N HIS A 106 -7.07 -10.31 -4.52
CA HIS A 106 -5.93 -9.42 -4.32
C HIS A 106 -6.33 -8.10 -3.66
N ALA A 107 -5.40 -7.52 -2.92
CA ALA A 107 -5.52 -6.22 -2.29
C ALA A 107 -4.30 -5.35 -2.63
N LEU A 108 -4.48 -4.05 -2.50
CA LEU A 108 -3.41 -3.08 -2.69
C LEU A 108 -3.28 -2.24 -1.41
N ALA A 109 -2.06 -2.08 -0.92
CA ALA A 109 -1.75 -1.24 0.22
C ALA A 109 -0.59 -0.31 -0.10
N GLY A 110 -0.53 0.84 0.56
CA GLY A 110 0.57 1.78 0.32
C GLY A 110 0.65 2.87 1.37
N PHE A 111 1.83 3.46 1.48
CA PHE A 111 2.09 4.57 2.39
C PHE A 111 2.47 5.84 1.61
N SER A 112 1.85 6.97 1.98
CA SER A 112 2.17 8.29 1.43
C SER A 112 2.02 8.33 -0.11
N PHE A 113 3.08 8.59 -0.85
CA PHE A 113 3.11 8.45 -2.31
C PHE A 113 2.59 7.08 -2.76
N GLY A 114 2.99 5.99 -2.08
CA GLY A 114 2.48 4.65 -2.34
C GLY A 114 0.96 4.53 -2.13
N ALA A 115 0.37 5.31 -1.22
CA ALA A 115 -1.08 5.38 -1.06
C ALA A 115 -1.76 6.00 -2.28
N ARG A 116 -1.14 6.98 -2.93
CA ARG A 116 -1.59 7.55 -4.21
C ARG A 116 -1.49 6.54 -5.34
N VAL A 117 -0.35 5.84 -5.45
CA VAL A 117 -0.13 4.80 -6.47
C VAL A 117 -1.21 3.74 -6.40
N ILE A 118 -1.42 3.15 -5.20
CA ILE A 118 -2.38 2.04 -5.07
C ILE A 118 -3.84 2.46 -5.27
N THR A 119 -4.19 3.67 -4.88
CA THR A 119 -5.56 4.16 -5.07
C THR A 119 -5.83 4.48 -6.54
N ARG A 120 -4.87 5.05 -7.28
CA ARG A 120 -4.98 5.23 -8.74
C ARG A 120 -5.11 3.88 -9.43
N LEU A 121 -4.16 2.98 -9.23
CA LEU A 121 -4.16 1.65 -9.84
C LEU A 121 -5.45 0.88 -9.53
N GLY A 122 -5.86 0.81 -8.27
CA GLY A 122 -7.01 0.03 -7.86
C GLY A 122 -8.35 0.60 -8.31
N CYS A 123 -8.45 1.94 -8.48
CA CYS A 123 -9.66 2.57 -9.04
C CYS A 123 -9.75 2.42 -10.56
N GLU A 124 -8.61 2.38 -11.26
CA GLU A 124 -8.54 2.19 -12.71
C GLU A 124 -8.83 0.73 -13.10
N THR A 125 -8.20 -0.22 -12.41
CA THR A 125 -8.32 -1.64 -12.76
C THR A 125 -9.56 -2.32 -12.19
N GLY A 126 -10.04 -1.84 -11.03
CA GLY A 126 -11.10 -2.53 -10.28
C GLY A 126 -10.68 -3.92 -9.79
N GLY A 127 -11.62 -4.66 -9.24
CA GLY A 127 -11.44 -6.06 -8.86
C GLY A 127 -10.56 -6.33 -7.63
N ALA A 128 -9.92 -5.32 -7.05
CA ALA A 128 -9.24 -5.49 -5.78
C ALA A 128 -10.27 -5.69 -4.65
N ARG A 129 -9.98 -6.63 -3.75
CA ARG A 129 -10.80 -6.88 -2.57
C ARG A 129 -10.93 -5.63 -1.71
N PHE A 130 -9.82 -4.91 -1.52
CA PHE A 130 -9.76 -3.61 -0.88
C PHE A 130 -8.48 -2.85 -1.24
N LEU A 131 -8.53 -1.53 -1.00
CA LEU A 131 -7.38 -0.63 -1.01
C LEU A 131 -7.11 -0.14 0.41
N LEU A 132 -5.87 -0.20 0.88
CA LEU A 132 -5.45 0.29 2.19
C LEU A 132 -4.42 1.40 2.03
N ALA A 133 -4.86 2.64 2.19
CA ALA A 133 -4.05 3.84 2.00
C ALA A 133 -3.63 4.41 3.37
N ALA A 134 -2.37 4.24 3.76
CA ALA A 134 -1.81 4.81 4.97
C ALA A 134 -1.15 6.16 4.69
N GLY A 135 -1.38 7.16 5.54
CA GLY A 135 -0.81 8.50 5.37
C GLY A 135 -1.13 9.10 4.01
N PHE A 136 -2.39 9.12 3.61
CA PHE A 136 -2.78 9.63 2.27
C PHE A 136 -2.48 11.13 2.17
N PRO A 137 -1.58 11.56 1.25
CA PRO A 137 -1.12 12.94 1.19
C PRO A 137 -2.08 13.80 0.35
N THR A 138 -2.95 14.59 1.00
CA THR A 138 -3.83 15.56 0.32
C THR A 138 -3.04 16.69 -0.32
N ALA A 139 -1.88 17.05 0.26
CA ALA A 139 -0.97 18.07 -0.27
C ALA A 139 -0.39 17.75 -1.66
N MET A 140 -0.43 16.48 -2.11
CA MET A 140 0.00 16.08 -3.45
C MET A 140 -1.06 16.33 -4.54
N GLY A 141 -2.06 17.15 -4.28
CA GLY A 141 -3.10 17.52 -5.22
C GLY A 141 -4.38 16.69 -5.10
N ALA A 142 -5.37 17.09 -5.88
CA ALA A 142 -6.69 16.48 -5.86
C ALA A 142 -6.68 15.00 -6.25
N ALA A 143 -7.62 14.25 -5.70
CA ALA A 143 -7.81 12.82 -5.97
C ALA A 143 -9.25 12.56 -6.46
N GLU A 144 -9.68 13.28 -7.48
CA GLU A 144 -11.06 13.26 -8.03
C GLU A 144 -11.46 11.87 -8.54
N TYR A 145 -10.49 11.06 -8.97
CA TYR A 145 -10.75 9.67 -9.36
C TYR A 145 -11.39 8.84 -8.24
N LEU A 146 -11.16 9.21 -6.97
CA LEU A 146 -11.78 8.55 -5.81
C LEU A 146 -13.29 8.83 -5.71
N GLU A 147 -13.80 9.89 -6.33
CA GLU A 147 -15.22 10.23 -6.34
C GLU A 147 -16.06 9.23 -7.15
N ARG A 148 -15.41 8.45 -8.03
CA ARG A 148 -16.04 7.43 -8.87
C ARG A 148 -15.53 6.01 -8.61
N CYS A 149 -14.62 5.85 -7.67
CA CYS A 149 -13.97 4.58 -7.36
C CYS A 149 -14.88 3.68 -6.52
N ALA A 150 -15.42 2.63 -7.10
CA ALA A 150 -16.29 1.69 -6.40
C ALA A 150 -15.55 0.64 -5.56
N THR A 151 -14.22 0.49 -5.74
CA THR A 151 -13.41 -0.46 -4.96
C THR A 151 -13.44 -0.11 -3.47
N PRO A 152 -13.69 -1.06 -2.57
CA PRO A 152 -13.62 -0.83 -1.11
C PRO A 152 -12.27 -0.24 -0.70
N LYS A 153 -12.29 0.82 0.10
CA LYS A 153 -11.06 1.53 0.49
C LYS A 153 -11.06 1.96 1.95
N VAL A 154 -9.91 1.75 2.59
CA VAL A 154 -9.66 2.17 3.97
C VAL A 154 -8.45 3.10 4.00
N PHE A 155 -8.66 4.27 4.58
CA PHE A 155 -7.61 5.25 4.83
C PHE A 155 -7.19 5.11 6.30
N VAL A 156 -5.90 4.89 6.55
CA VAL A 156 -5.33 4.85 7.89
C VAL A 156 -4.44 6.06 8.04
N GLN A 157 -4.83 7.01 8.89
CA GLN A 157 -4.18 8.31 8.95
C GLN A 157 -3.70 8.64 10.36
N SER A 158 -2.53 9.29 10.47
CA SER A 158 -2.05 9.87 11.72
C SER A 158 -2.89 11.08 12.10
N THR A 159 -3.17 11.26 13.38
CA THR A 159 -3.90 12.44 13.89
C THR A 159 -3.16 13.75 13.67
N HIS A 160 -1.82 13.71 13.52
CA HIS A 160 -0.96 14.88 13.29
C HIS A 160 -0.18 14.78 11.98
N ASP A 161 -0.83 14.30 10.93
CA ASP A 161 -0.22 14.18 9.61
C ASP A 161 -0.15 15.55 8.92
N GLN A 162 1.07 16.05 8.67
CA GLN A 162 1.29 17.35 8.03
C GLN A 162 1.13 17.33 6.50
N TYR A 163 1.17 16.15 5.85
CA TYR A 163 0.97 15.98 4.40
C TYR A 163 -0.46 15.65 4.02
N GLY A 164 -1.24 15.20 4.99
CA GLY A 164 -2.67 14.94 4.87
C GLY A 164 -3.39 15.38 6.14
N PRO A 165 -3.44 16.71 6.41
CA PRO A 165 -4.08 17.26 7.60
C PRO A 165 -5.51 16.78 7.73
N ARG A 166 -5.93 16.54 8.96
CA ARG A 166 -7.24 15.95 9.28
C ARG A 166 -8.39 16.65 8.58
N ALA A 167 -8.47 17.98 8.68
CA ALA A 167 -9.56 18.75 8.10
C ALA A 167 -9.61 18.64 6.56
N GLU A 168 -8.44 18.62 5.90
CA GLU A 168 -8.36 18.48 4.46
C GLU A 168 -8.75 17.08 4.00
N LEU A 169 -8.26 16.06 4.71
CA LEU A 169 -8.61 14.67 4.40
C LEU A 169 -10.10 14.40 4.61
N GLU A 170 -10.70 14.87 5.70
CA GLU A 170 -12.15 14.73 5.98
C GLU A 170 -12.99 15.44 4.91
N ALA A 171 -12.59 16.65 4.49
CA ALA A 171 -13.26 17.39 3.42
C ALA A 171 -13.17 16.65 2.05
N ALA A 172 -12.02 16.12 1.71
CA ALA A 172 -11.85 15.32 0.50
C ALA A 172 -12.62 14.00 0.59
N PHE A 173 -12.50 13.30 1.71
CA PHE A 173 -13.17 12.04 1.96
C PHE A 173 -14.69 12.14 1.85
N ALA A 174 -15.29 13.25 2.26
CA ALA A 174 -16.74 13.45 2.15
C ALA A 174 -17.24 13.27 0.70
N ARG A 175 -16.43 13.68 -0.31
CA ARG A 175 -16.77 13.60 -1.74
C ARG A 175 -16.48 12.24 -2.38
N TRP A 176 -15.57 11.45 -1.81
CA TRP A 176 -15.18 10.16 -2.41
C TRP A 176 -16.31 9.13 -2.38
N ALA A 177 -16.33 8.23 -3.36
CA ALA A 177 -17.36 7.18 -3.45
C ALA A 177 -17.20 6.12 -2.36
N ALA A 178 -18.33 5.57 -1.90
CA ALA A 178 -18.37 4.39 -1.04
C ALA A 178 -18.05 3.10 -1.87
N PRO A 179 -17.66 1.98 -1.21
CA PRO A 179 -17.39 1.82 0.22
C PRO A 179 -16.07 2.46 0.64
N LYS A 180 -16.09 3.21 1.72
CA LYS A 180 -14.90 3.90 2.24
C LYS A 180 -14.94 4.02 3.75
N ARG A 181 -13.75 4.01 4.40
CA ARG A 181 -13.59 4.19 5.85
C ARG A 181 -12.31 4.95 6.15
N ILE A 182 -12.31 5.79 7.19
CA ILE A 182 -11.09 6.36 7.79
C ILE A 182 -10.88 5.71 9.16
N VAL A 183 -9.63 5.38 9.45
CA VAL A 183 -9.13 4.93 10.75
C VAL A 183 -8.05 5.90 11.20
N TRP A 184 -8.25 6.58 12.32
CA TRP A 184 -7.29 7.49 12.89
C TRP A 184 -6.36 6.77 13.85
N ILE A 185 -5.06 7.04 13.74
CA ILE A 185 -4.02 6.55 14.64
C ILE A 185 -3.43 7.73 15.38
N GLU A 186 -3.46 7.70 16.69
CA GLU A 186 -2.76 8.69 17.50
C GLU A 186 -1.26 8.56 17.29
N ALA A 187 -0.67 9.56 16.65
CA ALA A 187 0.76 9.59 16.31
C ALA A 187 1.20 11.03 16.07
N ALA A 188 2.50 11.30 16.26
CA ALA A 188 3.03 12.64 16.29
C ALA A 188 3.28 13.26 14.89
N ASP A 189 3.30 12.44 13.82
CA ASP A 189 3.64 12.90 12.49
C ASP A 189 3.09 11.96 11.38
N HIS A 190 3.34 12.33 10.13
CA HIS A 190 3.06 11.53 8.93
C HIS A 190 3.64 10.12 8.97
N PHE A 191 4.79 9.93 9.62
CA PHE A 191 5.50 8.66 9.70
C PHE A 191 5.02 7.78 10.87
N PHE A 192 3.91 8.14 11.48
CA PHE A 192 3.31 7.45 12.62
C PHE A 192 4.26 7.32 13.82
N ALA A 193 5.07 8.35 14.10
CA ALA A 193 5.94 8.35 15.26
C ALA A 193 5.13 8.19 16.56
N GLY A 194 5.52 7.22 17.39
CA GLY A 194 4.77 6.82 18.60
C GLY A 194 3.54 5.92 18.36
N GLY A 195 3.07 5.78 17.10
CA GLY A 195 1.86 5.04 16.74
C GLY A 195 2.08 3.79 15.86
N LEU A 196 3.32 3.36 15.62
CA LEU A 196 3.61 2.28 14.66
C LEU A 196 3.04 0.91 15.07
N GLU A 197 2.98 0.62 16.36
CA GLU A 197 2.35 -0.61 16.86
C GLU A 197 0.83 -0.55 16.68
N ALA A 198 0.21 0.56 17.05
CA ALA A 198 -1.22 0.78 16.84
C ALA A 198 -1.61 0.72 15.34
N LEU A 199 -0.77 1.26 14.46
CA LEU A 199 -0.93 1.11 13.02
C LEU A 199 -0.98 -0.37 12.60
N GLU A 200 0.00 -1.16 13.03
CA GLU A 200 0.06 -2.59 12.71
C GLU A 200 -1.17 -3.36 13.20
N GLU A 201 -1.59 -3.12 14.45
CA GLU A 201 -2.77 -3.75 15.04
C GLU A 201 -4.05 -3.38 14.29
N ARG A 202 -4.21 -2.11 13.95
CA ARG A 202 -5.38 -1.63 13.18
C ARG A 202 -5.41 -2.19 11.76
N VAL A 203 -4.26 -2.26 11.09
CA VAL A 203 -4.16 -2.90 9.78
C VAL A 203 -4.53 -4.37 9.85
N THR A 204 -4.07 -5.09 10.89
CA THR A 204 -4.45 -6.49 11.11
C THR A 204 -5.96 -6.65 11.29
N ALA A 205 -6.56 -5.84 12.16
CA ALA A 205 -8.00 -5.90 12.43
C ALA A 205 -8.84 -5.57 11.18
N VAL A 206 -8.50 -4.47 10.51
CA VAL A 206 -9.19 -4.01 9.28
C VAL A 206 -9.13 -5.06 8.18
N ALA A 207 -7.95 -5.64 7.93
CA ALA A 207 -7.80 -6.64 6.88
C ALA A 207 -8.54 -7.97 7.19
N ALA A 208 -8.72 -8.29 8.46
CA ALA A 208 -9.49 -9.47 8.87
C ALA A 208 -11.02 -9.29 8.75
N GLU A 209 -11.50 -8.04 8.66
CA GLU A 209 -12.93 -7.69 8.49
C GLU A 209 -13.36 -7.63 7.01
N LEU A 210 -12.42 -7.56 6.08
CA LEU A 210 -12.63 -7.33 4.65
C LEU A 210 -12.57 -8.62 3.82
#